data_6b427fd9cc2f2f973556f64ca464f6fe
#
_entry.id   6b427fd9cc2f2f973556f64ca464f6fe
#
_cell.length_a   1.000
_cell.length_b   1.000
_cell.length_c   1.000
_cell.angle_alpha   90.00
_cell.angle_beta   90.00
_cell.angle_gamma   90.00
#
_symmetry.space_group_name_H-M   'P 1'
#
loop_
_entity.id
_entity.type
_entity.pdbx_description
1 polymer ?
#
loop_
_entity_poly.entity_id
_entity_poly.type
_entity_poly.pdbx_seq_one_letter_code
_entity_poly.pdbx_strand_id
1 'polypeptide(L)' 'MTSFSFVASLPPIQSAINISGHGDGARVKLDIPQSEMAAVLNLQLLCGQVFKVTIELAGDGQ' A
#
# COMPACT_ATOMS: atom_id res chain seq x y z
N MET A 1 9.77 0.01 17.95
CA MET A 1 8.74 0.14 16.96
C MET A 1 9.29 0.11 15.57
N THR A 2 8.65 -0.60 14.70
CA THR A 2 9.11 -0.70 13.32
C THR A 2 8.28 0.23 12.44
N SER A 3 8.94 1.12 11.73
CA SER A 3 8.24 1.94 10.75
C SER A 3 9.12 2.16 9.54
N PHE A 4 8.50 2.26 8.39
CA PHE A 4 9.20 2.58 7.15
C PHE A 4 8.18 3.20 6.20
N SER A 5 8.69 3.92 5.22
CA SER A 5 7.82 4.56 4.26
C SER A 5 8.34 4.32 2.86
N PHE A 6 7.45 4.45 1.89
CA PHE A 6 7.81 4.27 0.50
C PHE A 6 6.79 5.00 -0.38
N VAL A 7 7.19 5.25 -1.61
CA VAL A 7 6.31 5.88 -2.59
C VAL A 7 5.60 4.79 -3.37
N ALA A 8 4.30 4.98 -3.57
CA ALA A 8 3.49 4.04 -4.33
C ALA A 8 2.35 4.78 -4.99
N SER A 9 1.65 4.12 -5.88
CA SER A 9 0.49 4.71 -6.52
C SER A 9 -0.60 3.66 -6.65
N LEU A 10 -1.84 4.14 -6.79
CA LEU A 10 -2.96 3.26 -7.11
C LEU A 10 -3.06 3.19 -8.63
N PRO A 11 -3.03 1.99 -9.20
CA PRO A 11 -3.23 1.89 -10.64
C PRO A 11 -4.64 2.37 -11.00
N PRO A 12 -4.80 3.05 -12.15
CA PRO A 12 -6.11 3.59 -12.55
C PRO A 12 -7.00 2.50 -13.14
N ILE A 13 -7.28 1.49 -12.36
CA ILE A 13 -8.15 0.38 -12.75
C ILE A 13 -9.14 0.14 -11.63
N GLN A 14 -10.30 -0.38 -12.00
CA GLN A 14 -11.35 -0.61 -11.00
C GLN A 14 -10.95 -1.64 -9.95
N SER A 15 -10.15 -2.62 -10.35
CA SER A 15 -9.76 -3.67 -9.43
C SER A 15 -8.68 -3.25 -8.44
N ALA A 16 -8.20 -2.00 -8.53
CA ALA A 16 -7.23 -1.51 -7.56
C ALA A 16 -7.82 -1.47 -6.15
N ILE A 17 -9.11 -1.23 -6.06
CA ILE A 17 -9.81 -1.24 -4.78
C ILE A 17 -10.97 -2.22 -4.90
N ASN A 18 -10.92 -3.30 -4.14
CA ASN A 18 -11.97 -4.29 -4.12
C ASN A 18 -12.68 -4.25 -2.78
N ILE A 19 -13.93 -3.88 -2.80
CA ILE A 19 -14.74 -3.79 -1.60
C ILE A 19 -15.58 -5.06 -1.50
N SER A 20 -15.51 -5.72 -0.36
CA SER A 20 -16.28 -6.93 -0.15
C SER A 20 -17.77 -6.59 -0.11
N GLY A 21 -18.55 -7.32 -0.87
CA GLY A 21 -20.01 -7.12 -0.90
C GLY A 21 -20.68 -7.56 0.39
N HIS A 22 -19.97 -8.25 1.26
CA HIS A 22 -20.50 -8.73 2.52
C HIS A 22 -20.10 -7.88 3.70
N GLY A 23 -19.46 -6.73 3.45
CA GLY A 23 -19.04 -5.86 4.53
C GLY A 23 -17.81 -6.32 5.26
N ASP A 24 -17.06 -7.24 4.70
CA ASP A 24 -15.85 -7.76 5.34
C ASP A 24 -14.63 -6.86 5.16
N GLY A 25 -14.82 -5.72 4.53
CA GLY A 25 -13.73 -4.79 4.32
C GLY A 25 -13.37 -4.67 2.86
N ALA A 26 -12.14 -4.30 2.60
CA ALA A 26 -11.68 -4.05 1.25
C ALA A 26 -10.22 -4.45 1.10
N ARG A 27 -9.82 -4.67 -0.14
CA ARG A 27 -8.43 -4.88 -0.50
C ARG A 27 -8.00 -3.81 -1.46
N VAL A 28 -6.78 -3.34 -1.28
CA VAL A 28 -6.21 -2.30 -2.12
C VAL A 28 -4.92 -2.82 -2.73
N LYS A 29 -4.74 -2.59 -4.02
CA LYS A 29 -3.51 -2.93 -4.72
C LYS A 29 -2.74 -1.65 -4.99
N LEU A 30 -1.45 -1.71 -4.78
CA LEU A 30 -0.58 -0.56 -4.99
C LEU A 30 0.51 -0.93 -5.99
N ASP A 31 0.84 0.04 -6.86
CA ASP A 31 2.01 -0.07 -7.72
C ASP A 31 3.19 0.52 -6.97
N ILE A 32 4.21 -0.27 -6.75
CA ILE A 32 5.39 0.17 -6.03
C ILE A 32 6.57 0.16 -7.01
N PRO A 33 7.19 1.32 -7.25
CA PRO A 33 8.28 1.38 -8.20
C PRO A 33 9.47 0.56 -7.73
N GLN A 34 10.29 0.16 -8.69
CA GLN A 34 11.43 -0.69 -8.40
C GLN A 34 12.40 -0.03 -7.42
N SER A 35 12.44 1.30 -7.41
CA SER A 35 13.30 2.02 -6.47
C SER A 35 12.90 1.80 -5.02
N GLU A 36 11.69 1.29 -4.77
CA GLU A 36 11.19 1.06 -3.42
C GLU A 36 11.16 -0.43 -3.07
N MET A 37 11.90 -1.25 -3.78
CA MET A 37 11.85 -2.69 -3.55
C MET A 37 12.30 -3.09 -2.15
N ALA A 38 13.17 -2.30 -1.53
CA ALA A 38 13.56 -2.60 -0.16
C ALA A 38 12.35 -2.55 0.79
N ALA A 39 11.43 -1.61 0.53
CA ALA A 39 10.21 -1.53 1.33
C ALA A 39 9.32 -2.73 1.09
N VAL A 40 9.26 -3.23 -0.16
CA VAL A 40 8.47 -4.42 -0.46
C VAL A 40 8.98 -5.61 0.34
N LEU A 41 10.29 -5.77 0.42
CA LEU A 41 10.87 -6.86 1.20
C LEU A 41 10.52 -6.72 2.68
N ASN A 42 10.50 -5.48 3.18
CA ASN A 42 10.09 -5.25 4.55
C ASN A 42 8.60 -5.58 4.76
N LEU A 43 7.77 -5.30 3.77
CA LEU A 43 6.36 -5.63 3.87
C LEU A 43 6.13 -7.13 4.02
N GLN A 44 6.97 -7.93 3.39
CA GLN A 44 6.84 -9.38 3.51
C GLN A 44 7.03 -9.84 4.95
N LEU A 45 7.83 -9.13 5.72
CA LEU A 45 8.04 -9.47 7.13
C LEU A 45 6.78 -9.20 7.95
N LEU A 46 5.89 -8.35 7.46
CA LEU A 46 4.65 -8.02 8.16
C LEU A 46 3.48 -8.90 7.72
N CYS A 47 3.74 -9.86 6.86
CA CYS A 47 2.69 -10.73 6.35
C CYS A 47 2.00 -11.45 7.51
N GLY A 48 0.68 -11.39 7.54
CA GLY A 48 -0.08 -12.01 8.61
C GLY A 48 -0.21 -11.18 9.86
N GLN A 49 0.36 -9.98 9.88
CA GLN A 49 0.29 -9.11 11.04
C GLN A 49 -0.57 -7.88 10.74
N VAL A 50 -1.10 -7.30 11.78
CA VAL A 50 -1.87 -6.07 11.66
C VAL A 50 -0.93 -4.89 11.84
N PHE A 51 -1.03 -3.91 10.96
CA PHE A 51 -0.18 -2.73 11.04
C PHE A 51 -0.96 -1.49 10.66
N LYS A 52 -0.39 -0.35 10.97
CA LYS A 52 -1.00 0.94 10.69
C LYS A 52 -0.50 1.48 9.35
N VAL A 53 -1.41 2.00 8.54
CA VAL A 53 -1.07 2.59 7.25
C VAL A 53 -1.41 4.07 7.29
N THR A 54 -0.48 4.89 6.81
CA THR A 54 -0.68 6.32 6.69
C THR A 54 -0.47 6.71 5.23
N ILE A 55 -1.36 7.54 4.70
CA ILE A 55 -1.30 7.92 3.29
C ILE A 55 -1.13 9.43 3.18
N GLU A 56 -0.14 9.84 2.39
CA GLU A 56 0.10 11.24 2.10
C GLU A 56 0.31 11.38 0.61
N LEU A 57 -0.13 12.49 0.06
CA LEU A 57 0.19 12.79 -1.33
C LEU A 57 1.68 13.13 -1.42
N ALA A 58 2.37 12.43 -2.30
CA ALA A 58 3.78 12.68 -2.52
C ALA A 58 3.94 13.69 -3.66
N GLY A 59 5.01 14.39 -3.60
CA GLY A 59 5.37 15.27 -4.69
C GLY A 59 4.50 16.48 -4.87
N ASP A 60 3.96 16.90 -3.92
CA ASP A 60 3.28 17.93 -4.00
C ASP A 60 3.60 18.88 -4.84
N GLY A 61 3.49 19.15 -5.21
CA GLY A 61 3.79 20.01 -6.05
C GLY A 61 3.78 19.74 -7.23
N GLN A 62 3.86 19.44 -7.04
CA GLN A 62 4.08 19.40 -8.03
C GLN A 62 3.58 19.42 -8.53
#